data_b0f588e746ded2edd426507e6c3c9848
#
_entry.id   b0f588e746ded2edd426507e6c3c9848
#
_cell.length_a   1.000
_cell.length_b   1.000
_cell.length_c   1.000
_cell.angle_alpha   90.00
_cell.angle_beta   90.00
_cell.angle_gamma   90.00
#
_symmetry.space_group_name_H-M   'P 1'
#
loop_
_entity.id
_entity.type
_entity.pdbx_description
1 polymer ?
#
loop_
_entity_poly.entity_id
_entity_poly.type
_entity_poly.pdbx_seq_one_letter_code
_entity_poly.pdbx_strand_id
1 'polypeptide(L)'
;MRIAGTAQLLAPPEVVYDNLQDGRVLAATIPGVQSLEQLADNHYKLSITAGVASIKGTYDGEVILSQQTRPESFVLTASGSGAPGTVKADVTVRLEECEGGGTLLSYDADAVVGGMVGGVGQRMITGVAKKMAGVFFKGIDGVIVDGIPVADAPADVVEAAEIVAGASPAAPVASA
;
A
#
# COMPACT_ATOMS: atom_id res chain seq x y z
N MET A 1 -4.81 16.78 -7.34
CA MET A 1 -3.53 16.57 -8.06
C MET A 1 -3.48 15.16 -8.62
N ARG A 2 -2.67 14.96 -9.61
CA ARG A 2 -2.61 13.71 -10.34
C ARG A 2 -1.26 13.04 -10.17
N ILE A 3 -1.28 11.76 -9.79
CA ILE A 3 -0.06 10.98 -9.59
C ILE A 3 -0.20 9.70 -10.38
N ALA A 4 0.73 9.45 -11.29
CA ALA A 4 0.68 8.26 -12.13
C ALA A 4 2.06 7.61 -12.18
N GLY A 5 2.07 6.30 -12.34
CA GLY A 5 3.32 5.56 -12.43
C GLY A 5 3.10 4.13 -12.89
N THR A 6 4.21 3.42 -13.02
CA THR A 6 4.20 2.02 -13.42
C THR A 6 5.12 1.22 -12.49
N ALA A 7 4.88 -0.07 -12.44
CA ALA A 7 5.75 -1.00 -11.70
C ALA A 7 5.78 -2.32 -12.44
N GLN A 8 6.92 -2.98 -12.40
CA GLN A 8 7.07 -4.32 -12.95
C GLN A 8 7.09 -5.31 -11.81
N LEU A 9 6.24 -6.34 -11.93
CA LEU A 9 6.11 -7.37 -10.91
C LEU A 9 6.46 -8.72 -11.52
N LEU A 10 6.97 -9.62 -10.70
CA LEU A 10 7.52 -10.89 -11.18
C LEU A 10 6.46 -11.91 -11.53
N ALA A 11 5.33 -11.89 -10.83
CA ALA A 11 4.27 -12.88 -11.01
C ALA A 11 3.31 -12.50 -12.15
N PRO A 12 2.54 -13.46 -12.67
CA PRO A 12 1.54 -13.16 -13.69
C PRO A 12 0.38 -12.33 -13.13
N PRO A 13 -0.40 -11.67 -14.01
CA PRO A 13 -1.46 -10.75 -13.56
C PRO A 13 -2.48 -11.34 -12.61
N GLU A 14 -2.86 -12.60 -12.80
CA GLU A 14 -3.84 -13.26 -11.93
C GLU A 14 -3.34 -13.32 -10.48
N VAL A 15 -2.07 -13.66 -10.32
CA VAL A 15 -1.45 -13.76 -8.98
C VAL A 15 -1.31 -12.39 -8.35
N VAL A 16 -0.83 -11.42 -9.12
CA VAL A 16 -0.68 -10.04 -8.65
C VAL A 16 -2.04 -9.47 -8.25
N TYR A 17 -3.04 -9.66 -9.10
CA TYR A 17 -4.39 -9.15 -8.85
C TYR A 17 -4.95 -9.69 -7.53
N ASP A 18 -4.89 -11.01 -7.35
CA ASP A 18 -5.44 -11.64 -6.15
C ASP A 18 -4.75 -11.16 -4.88
N ASN A 19 -3.43 -10.92 -4.94
CA ASN A 19 -2.70 -10.38 -3.81
C ASN A 19 -3.12 -8.94 -3.49
N LEU A 20 -3.39 -8.15 -4.52
CA LEU A 20 -3.83 -6.77 -4.32
C LEU A 20 -5.25 -6.66 -3.76
N GLN A 21 -6.01 -7.75 -3.80
CA GLN A 21 -7.37 -7.80 -3.23
C GLN A 21 -7.40 -8.40 -1.83
N ASP A 22 -6.28 -8.88 -1.32
CA ASP A 22 -6.21 -9.60 -0.04
C ASP A 22 -5.79 -8.63 1.08
N GLY A 23 -6.66 -8.44 2.06
CA GLY A 23 -6.41 -7.53 3.18
C GLY A 23 -5.18 -7.90 3.99
N ARG A 24 -4.87 -9.20 4.11
CA ARG A 24 -3.67 -9.64 4.85
C ARG A 24 -2.40 -9.22 4.12
N VAL A 25 -2.42 -9.28 2.80
CA VAL A 25 -1.30 -8.85 1.97
C VAL A 25 -1.16 -7.33 2.06
N LEU A 26 -2.28 -6.60 1.98
CA LEU A 26 -2.25 -5.14 2.11
C LEU A 26 -1.68 -4.71 3.45
N ALA A 27 -2.08 -5.37 4.53
CA ALA A 27 -1.57 -5.07 5.86
C ALA A 27 -0.06 -5.31 5.96
N ALA A 28 0.46 -6.28 5.23
CA ALA A 28 1.88 -6.62 5.25
C ALA A 28 2.73 -5.73 4.34
N THR A 29 2.13 -5.08 3.35
CA THR A 29 2.88 -4.42 2.28
C THR A 29 2.73 -2.91 2.22
N ILE A 30 1.62 -2.36 2.72
CA ILE A 30 1.45 -0.90 2.73
C ILE A 30 2.40 -0.30 3.76
N PRO A 31 3.31 0.61 3.34
CA PRO A 31 4.28 1.18 4.28
C PRO A 31 3.60 2.00 5.36
N GLY A 32 4.02 1.80 6.60
CA GLY A 32 3.53 2.59 7.72
C GLY A 32 2.20 2.16 8.32
N VAL A 33 1.59 1.09 7.83
CA VAL A 33 0.34 0.58 8.38
C VAL A 33 0.55 0.11 9.83
N GLN A 34 -0.27 0.65 10.72
CA GLN A 34 -0.27 0.26 12.13
C GLN A 34 -1.36 -0.78 12.39
N SER A 35 -2.50 -0.65 11.72
CA SER A 35 -3.59 -1.60 11.82
C SER A 35 -4.41 -1.59 10.54
N LEU A 36 -5.01 -2.73 10.23
CA LEU A 36 -5.93 -2.84 9.11
C LEU A 36 -7.02 -3.83 9.48
N GLU A 37 -8.26 -3.39 9.33
CA GLU A 37 -9.42 -4.18 9.71
C GLU A 37 -10.38 -4.24 8.53
N GLN A 38 -10.85 -5.42 8.18
CA GLN A 38 -11.85 -5.57 7.13
C GLN A 38 -13.24 -5.32 7.71
N LEU A 39 -13.93 -4.32 7.20
CA LEU A 39 -15.27 -3.96 7.65
C LEU A 39 -16.34 -4.71 6.87
N ALA A 40 -16.09 -4.94 5.60
CA ALA A 40 -17.00 -5.64 4.69
C ALA A 40 -16.18 -6.11 3.50
N ASP A 41 -16.82 -6.80 2.56
CA ASP A 41 -16.16 -7.19 1.33
C ASP A 41 -15.64 -5.94 0.64
N ASN A 42 -14.35 -5.95 0.28
CA ASN A 42 -13.69 -4.85 -0.42
C ASN A 42 -13.67 -3.52 0.35
N HIS A 43 -13.90 -3.54 1.65
CA HIS A 43 -13.93 -2.34 2.48
C HIS A 43 -13.06 -2.55 3.71
N TYR A 44 -12.03 -1.73 3.86
CA TYR A 44 -11.04 -1.84 4.93
C TYR A 44 -10.90 -0.54 5.68
N LYS A 45 -10.73 -0.65 6.98
CA LYS A 45 -10.37 0.48 7.83
C LYS A 45 -8.91 0.31 8.23
N LEU A 46 -8.14 1.39 8.18
CA LEU A 46 -6.73 1.29 8.50
C LEU A 46 -6.22 2.53 9.22
N SER A 47 -5.11 2.35 9.92
CA SER A 47 -4.37 3.43 10.55
C SER A 47 -2.95 3.37 9.99
N ILE A 48 -2.45 4.50 9.52
CA ILE A 48 -1.17 4.58 8.83
C ILE A 48 -0.36 5.74 9.40
N THR A 49 0.93 5.51 9.64
CA THR A 49 1.84 6.56 10.04
C THR A 49 2.71 6.92 8.86
N ALA A 50 2.75 8.19 8.52
CA ALA A 50 3.52 8.65 7.36
C ALA A 50 4.14 10.00 7.64
N GLY A 51 5.24 10.28 6.94
CA GLY A 51 5.91 11.55 7.00
C GLY A 51 6.06 12.15 5.61
N VAL A 52 5.73 13.44 5.50
CA VAL A 52 5.94 14.22 4.28
C VAL A 52 6.72 15.45 4.70
N ALA A 53 7.98 15.54 4.26
CA ALA A 53 8.93 16.56 4.73
C ALA A 53 9.05 16.45 6.26
N SER A 54 8.87 17.54 6.99
CA SER A 54 8.94 17.52 8.46
C SER A 54 7.59 17.22 9.11
N ILE A 55 6.54 17.02 8.32
CA ILE A 55 5.19 16.78 8.85
C ILE A 55 4.97 15.29 8.97
N LYS A 56 4.90 14.80 10.21
CA LYS A 56 4.68 13.39 10.51
C LYS A 56 3.41 13.22 11.32
N GLY A 57 2.77 12.10 11.17
CA GLY A 57 1.64 11.77 12.00
C GLY A 57 0.90 10.54 11.53
N THR A 58 -0.17 10.25 12.23
CA THR A 58 -1.01 9.10 11.97
C THR A 58 -2.29 9.55 11.30
N TYR A 59 -2.68 8.81 10.27
CA TYR A 59 -3.95 9.02 9.57
C TYR A 59 -4.82 7.82 9.82
N ASP A 60 -6.07 8.07 10.17
CA ASP A 60 -7.09 7.02 10.25
C ASP A 60 -7.95 7.15 8.99
N GLY A 61 -8.16 6.03 8.32
CA GLY A 61 -8.86 6.10 7.07
C GLY A 61 -9.46 4.78 6.62
N GLU A 62 -9.95 4.81 5.40
CA GLU A 62 -10.62 3.67 4.79
C GLU A 62 -10.16 3.49 3.36
N VAL A 63 -10.19 2.24 2.92
CA VAL A 63 -9.91 1.86 1.54
C VAL A 63 -11.06 1.01 1.04
N ILE A 64 -11.57 1.36 -0.13
CA ILE A 64 -12.65 0.62 -0.78
C ILE A 64 -12.17 0.20 -2.17
N LEU A 65 -12.31 -1.09 -2.48
CA LEU A 65 -11.98 -1.63 -3.79
C LEU A 65 -13.28 -1.75 -4.59
N SER A 66 -13.25 -1.32 -5.84
CA SER A 66 -14.45 -1.32 -6.68
C SER A 66 -14.07 -1.50 -8.15
N GLN A 67 -15.08 -1.65 -9.00
CA GLN A 67 -14.95 -1.78 -10.46
C GLN A 67 -13.91 -2.85 -10.81
N GLN A 68 -13.99 -3.97 -10.12
CA GLN A 68 -13.02 -5.05 -10.25
C GLN A 68 -13.29 -5.86 -11.50
N THR A 69 -12.30 -5.91 -12.39
CA THR A 69 -12.31 -6.73 -13.61
C THR A 69 -11.07 -7.60 -13.55
N ARG A 70 -11.21 -8.78 -12.95
CA ARG A 70 -10.09 -9.70 -12.75
C ARG A 70 -9.64 -10.32 -14.07
N PRO A 71 -8.36 -10.37 -14.36
CA PRO A 71 -7.20 -9.86 -13.60
C PRO A 71 -6.68 -8.53 -14.17
N GLU A 72 -7.52 -7.71 -14.76
CA GLU A 72 -7.11 -6.59 -15.59
C GLU A 72 -7.06 -5.25 -14.89
N SER A 73 -8.07 -4.96 -14.06
CA SER A 73 -8.14 -3.64 -13.44
C SER A 73 -9.05 -3.59 -12.24
N PHE A 74 -8.87 -2.56 -11.43
CA PHE A 74 -9.79 -2.22 -10.35
C PHE A 74 -9.56 -0.76 -9.96
N VAL A 75 -10.48 -0.23 -9.14
CA VAL A 75 -10.36 1.12 -8.58
C VAL A 75 -10.23 1.00 -7.07
N LEU A 76 -9.27 1.72 -6.53
CA LEU A 76 -9.05 1.81 -5.10
C LEU A 76 -9.38 3.23 -4.66
N THR A 77 -10.37 3.38 -3.78
CA THR A 77 -10.74 4.68 -3.23
C THR A 77 -10.26 4.75 -1.78
N ALA A 78 -9.42 5.72 -1.49
CA ALA A 78 -8.83 5.88 -0.18
C ALA A 78 -9.19 7.23 0.40
N SER A 79 -9.45 7.25 1.71
CA SER A 79 -9.65 8.51 2.43
C SER A 79 -9.01 8.37 3.80
N GLY A 80 -8.44 9.45 4.30
CA GLY A 80 -7.82 9.44 5.61
C GLY A 80 -7.75 10.82 6.21
N SER A 81 -7.72 10.88 7.53
CA SER A 81 -7.60 12.14 8.25
C SER A 81 -6.83 11.93 9.55
N GLY A 82 -6.16 12.99 9.98
CA GLY A 82 -5.41 12.98 11.22
C GLY A 82 -4.85 14.35 11.52
N ALA A 83 -3.98 14.43 12.52
CA ALA A 83 -3.37 15.68 12.93
C ALA A 83 -2.64 16.39 11.78
N PRO A 84 -1.93 15.67 10.87
CA PRO A 84 -1.24 16.36 9.77
C PRO A 84 -2.18 16.90 8.69
N GLY A 85 -3.40 16.38 8.58
CA GLY A 85 -4.32 16.83 7.54
C GLY A 85 -5.23 15.73 7.03
N THR A 86 -5.71 15.91 5.80
CA THR A 86 -6.63 14.98 5.16
C THR A 86 -6.11 14.56 3.80
N VAL A 87 -6.47 13.34 3.39
CA VAL A 87 -6.11 12.81 2.08
C VAL A 87 -7.31 12.06 1.51
N LYS A 88 -7.59 12.30 0.24
CA LYS A 88 -8.57 11.52 -0.53
C LYS A 88 -7.97 11.19 -1.87
N ALA A 89 -8.12 9.96 -2.32
CA ALA A 89 -7.57 9.54 -3.60
C ALA A 89 -8.44 8.48 -4.25
N ASP A 90 -8.61 8.61 -5.57
CA ASP A 90 -9.18 7.57 -6.41
C ASP A 90 -8.06 7.06 -7.30
N VAL A 91 -7.73 5.78 -7.18
CA VAL A 91 -6.62 5.18 -7.90
C VAL A 91 -7.16 4.11 -8.84
N THR A 92 -6.90 4.27 -10.13
CA THR A 92 -7.19 3.24 -11.12
C THR A 92 -5.94 2.42 -11.32
N VAL A 93 -6.05 1.11 -11.14
CA VAL A 93 -4.93 0.17 -11.30
C VAL A 93 -5.22 -0.74 -12.48
N ARG A 94 -4.24 -0.89 -13.36
CA ARG A 94 -4.33 -1.78 -14.52
C ARG A 94 -3.15 -2.72 -14.55
N LEU A 95 -3.42 -3.96 -14.92
CA LEU A 95 -2.40 -5.01 -14.99
C LEU A 95 -2.37 -5.56 -16.41
N GLU A 96 -1.15 -5.69 -16.96
CA GLU A 96 -0.93 -6.30 -18.27
C GLU A 96 0.15 -7.34 -18.14
N GLU A 97 -0.01 -8.44 -18.85
CA GLU A 97 1.05 -9.44 -18.91
C GLU A 97 2.20 -8.89 -19.75
N CYS A 98 3.41 -9.02 -19.23
CA CYS A 98 4.59 -8.62 -19.99
C CYS A 98 5.42 -9.83 -20.38
N GLU A 99 6.37 -9.59 -21.26
CA GLU A 99 7.27 -10.63 -21.76
C GLU A 99 7.96 -11.32 -20.59
N GLY A 100 8.01 -12.64 -20.62
CA GLY A 100 8.58 -13.41 -19.54
C GLY A 100 7.61 -13.86 -18.47
N GLY A 101 6.32 -13.51 -18.62
CA GLY A 101 5.27 -13.97 -17.72
C GLY A 101 5.01 -13.08 -16.51
N GLY A 102 5.73 -11.96 -16.39
CA GLY A 102 5.48 -11.02 -15.31
C GLY A 102 4.33 -10.08 -15.60
N THR A 103 4.19 -9.07 -14.77
CA THR A 103 3.11 -8.09 -14.87
C THR A 103 3.67 -6.67 -14.97
N LEU A 104 3.14 -5.92 -15.91
CA LEU A 104 3.30 -4.47 -15.92
C LEU A 104 2.06 -3.87 -15.28
N LEU A 105 2.26 -3.21 -14.15
CA LEU A 105 1.19 -2.55 -13.44
C LEU A 105 1.27 -1.05 -13.71
N SER A 106 0.12 -0.45 -14.05
CA SER A 106 0.01 1.00 -14.21
C SER A 106 -0.98 1.51 -13.20
N TYR A 107 -0.70 2.63 -12.58
CA TYR A 107 -1.66 3.27 -11.68
C TYR A 107 -1.78 4.75 -12.01
N ASP A 108 -2.98 5.27 -11.80
CA ASP A 108 -3.32 6.66 -12.06
C ASP A 108 -4.19 7.11 -10.88
N ALA A 109 -3.67 8.01 -10.08
CA ALA A 109 -4.33 8.47 -8.86
C ALA A 109 -4.74 9.94 -9.02
N ASP A 110 -5.98 10.23 -8.63
CA ASP A 110 -6.48 11.58 -8.51
C ASP A 110 -6.63 11.85 -7.02
N ALA A 111 -5.84 12.76 -6.48
CA ALA A 111 -5.72 12.96 -5.05
C ALA A 111 -5.99 14.40 -4.64
N VAL A 112 -6.61 14.55 -3.47
CA VAL A 112 -6.82 15.85 -2.82
C VAL A 112 -6.24 15.77 -1.42
N VAL A 113 -5.37 16.72 -1.10
CA VAL A 113 -4.68 16.75 0.20
C VAL A 113 -4.95 18.09 0.85
N GLY A 114 -5.38 18.06 2.13
CA GLY A 114 -5.69 19.28 2.88
C GLY A 114 -4.96 19.35 4.21
N GLY A 115 -5.05 20.48 4.88
CA GLY A 115 -4.41 20.69 6.17
C GLY A 115 -2.93 21.04 6.02
N MET A 116 -2.16 20.81 7.08
CA MET A 116 -0.73 21.14 7.08
C MET A 116 0.03 20.40 5.99
N VAL A 117 -0.28 19.12 5.81
CA VAL A 117 0.42 18.30 4.81
C VAL A 117 0.17 18.82 3.40
N GLY A 118 -1.01 19.40 3.14
CA GLY A 118 -1.30 20.02 1.84
C GLY A 118 -0.43 21.21 1.54
N GLY A 119 0.09 21.90 2.57
CA GLY A 119 0.91 23.08 2.42
C GLY A 119 2.36 22.82 2.01
N VAL A 120 2.83 21.55 2.02
CA VAL A 120 4.22 21.26 1.65
C VAL A 120 4.47 21.32 0.15
N GLY A 121 3.40 21.35 -0.64
CA GLY A 121 3.50 21.48 -2.09
C GLY A 121 3.35 20.18 -2.84
N GLN A 122 2.82 20.28 -4.04
CA GLN A 122 2.45 19.14 -4.87
C GLN A 122 3.66 18.27 -5.24
N ARG A 123 4.79 18.90 -5.52
CA ARG A 123 6.00 18.17 -5.91
C ARG A 123 6.46 17.24 -4.77
N MET A 124 6.46 17.74 -3.55
CA MET A 124 6.89 16.96 -2.39
C MET A 124 5.94 15.79 -2.15
N ILE A 125 4.63 16.05 -2.21
CA ILE A 125 3.63 15.01 -2.01
C ILE A 125 3.75 13.94 -3.09
N THR A 126 3.91 14.33 -4.35
CA THR A 126 4.08 13.40 -5.46
C THR A 126 5.31 12.51 -5.25
N GLY A 127 6.42 13.10 -4.82
CA GLY A 127 7.64 12.35 -4.56
C GLY A 127 7.46 11.29 -3.49
N VAL A 128 6.83 11.66 -2.38
CA VAL A 128 6.57 10.73 -1.28
C VAL A 128 5.62 9.62 -1.73
N ALA A 129 4.56 9.98 -2.45
CA ALA A 129 3.58 9.00 -2.92
C ALA A 129 4.22 7.97 -3.85
N LYS A 130 5.06 8.41 -4.77
CA LYS A 130 5.76 7.49 -5.69
C LYS A 130 6.74 6.58 -4.95
N LYS A 131 7.40 7.11 -3.94
CA LYS A 131 8.31 6.30 -3.12
C LYS A 131 7.54 5.24 -2.35
N MET A 132 6.41 5.61 -1.76
CA MET A 132 5.56 4.67 -1.03
C MET A 132 5.01 3.59 -1.97
N ALA A 133 4.60 3.98 -3.16
CA ALA A 133 4.12 3.02 -4.16
C ALA A 133 5.21 2.02 -4.53
N GLY A 134 6.44 2.48 -4.71
CA GLY A 134 7.57 1.61 -5.02
C GLY A 134 7.83 0.59 -3.91
N VAL A 135 7.80 1.03 -2.66
CA VAL A 135 7.97 0.14 -1.50
C VAL A 135 6.83 -0.87 -1.44
N PHE A 136 5.60 -0.40 -1.69
CA PHE A 136 4.43 -1.27 -1.68
C PHE A 136 4.54 -2.39 -2.71
N PHE A 137 4.87 -2.05 -3.96
CA PHE A 137 4.96 -3.06 -5.03
C PHE A 137 6.12 -4.02 -4.82
N LYS A 138 7.23 -3.56 -4.26
CA LYS A 138 8.31 -4.46 -3.85
C LYS A 138 7.84 -5.42 -2.77
N GLY A 139 7.04 -4.94 -1.85
CA GLY A 139 6.44 -5.77 -0.81
C GLY A 139 5.52 -6.83 -1.41
N ILE A 140 4.74 -6.47 -2.43
CA ILE A 140 3.89 -7.44 -3.14
C ILE A 140 4.73 -8.54 -3.76
N ASP A 141 5.81 -8.21 -4.46
CA ASP A 141 6.73 -9.21 -5.00
C ASP A 141 7.27 -10.13 -3.91
N GLY A 142 7.67 -9.57 -2.78
CA GLY A 142 8.17 -10.33 -1.65
C GLY A 142 7.15 -11.31 -1.09
N VAL A 143 5.91 -10.88 -0.94
CA VAL A 143 4.83 -11.73 -0.45
C VAL A 143 4.54 -12.87 -1.43
N ILE A 144 4.55 -12.58 -2.73
CA ILE A 144 4.30 -13.61 -3.75
C ILE A 144 5.39 -14.67 -3.72
N VAL A 145 6.65 -14.26 -3.56
CA VAL A 145 7.78 -15.19 -3.55
C VAL A 145 7.89 -15.93 -2.22
N ASP A 146 7.79 -15.23 -1.10
CA ASP A 146 8.10 -15.75 0.23
C ASP A 146 6.87 -16.01 1.11
N GLY A 147 5.69 -15.59 0.67
CA GLY A 147 4.48 -15.67 1.48
C GLY A 147 4.34 -14.47 2.41
N ILE A 148 3.17 -14.38 3.04
CA ILE A 148 2.89 -13.31 3.99
C ILE A 148 3.75 -13.51 5.23
N PRO A 149 4.51 -12.49 5.69
CA PRO A 149 5.30 -12.62 6.91
C PRO A 149 4.37 -12.93 8.09
N VAL A 150 4.75 -13.91 8.90
CA VAL A 150 4.03 -14.21 10.13
C VAL A 150 4.49 -13.18 11.13
N ALA A 151 3.62 -12.30 11.40
CA ALA A 151 3.92 -11.27 12.37
C ALA A 151 3.93 -11.89 13.73
N ASP A 152 4.55 -11.98 14.15
CA ASP A 152 4.43 -12.54 15.34
C ASP A 152 4.07 -11.60 16.15
N ALA A 153 3.67 -11.74 15.53
CA ALA A 153 3.26 -11.31 15.73
C ALA A 153 3.04 -10.27 15.89
N PRO A 154 3.24 -10.00 16.20
CA PRO A 154 3.00 -9.00 16.17
C PRO A 154 3.54 -8.05 16.13
N ALA A 155 3.86 -8.25 15.83
CA ALA A 155 4.42 -7.47 15.69
C ALA A 155 4.83 -6.77 15.53
N ASP A 156 5.16 -6.84 15.43
CA ASP A 156 5.67 -6.37 15.07
C ASP A 156 5.83 -6.02 14.60
N VAL A 157 5.92 -6.16 14.54
CA VAL A 157 6.19 -5.85 13.95
C VAL A 157 6.69 -5.45 13.73
N VAL A 158 6.79 -5.54 13.69
CA VAL A 158 7.36 -5.12 13.43
C VAL A 158 7.70 -4.64 13.21
N GLU A 159 7.94 -4.64 13.01
CA GLU A 159 8.32 -4.26 12.66
C GLU A 159 8.32 -3.65 11.99
N ALA A 160 7.87 -3.59 11.71
CA ALA A 160 7.89 -3.14 10.98
C ALA A 160 8.53 -2.39 10.95
N ALA A 161 8.48 -2.13 11.15
CA ALA A 161 9.07 -1.69 11.07
C ALA A 161 10.06 -1.87 11.18
N GLU A 162 10.19 -2.31 11.36
CA GLU A 162 10.95 -2.77 11.19
C GLU A 162 11.10 -3.05 10.38
N ILE A 163 10.60 -2.96 10.05
CA ILE A 163 10.62 -3.17 9.30
C ILE A 163 10.86 -2.59 8.80
N VAL A 164 10.63 -2.34 8.69
CA VAL A 164 10.83 -2.19 8.27
C VAL A 164 11.77 -2.36 8.31
N ALA A 165 11.89 -2.64 8.37
CA ALA A 165 12.65 -3.13 8.47
C ALA A 165 13.05 -3.97 8.46
N GLY A 166 12.89 -4.55 8.51
CA GLY A 166 13.00 -5.49 8.48
C GLY A 166 13.20 -6.31 8.92
N ALA A 167 13.03 -6.70 9.16
CA ALA A 167 12.93 -7.51 9.56
C ALA A 167 12.98 -8.31 9.96
N SER A 168 12.94 -8.71 10.24
CA SER A 168 12.79 -9.49 10.56
C SER A 168 12.84 -10.17 10.98
N PRO A 169 12.92 -10.64 11.21
CA PRO A 169 12.81 -11.32 11.63
C PRO A 169 13.03 -11.97 12.05
N ALA A 170 12.99 -12.28 12.26
CA ALA A 170 13.03 -12.93 12.70
C ALA A 170 12.96 -13.51 13.16
N ALA A 171 12.87 -13.73 13.23
CA ALA A 171 12.62 -14.29 13.63
C ALA A 171 12.26 -14.81 14.09
N PRO A 172 12.24 -15.08 14.24
CA PRO A 172 11.76 -15.57 14.61
C PRO A 172 11.36 -16.04 15.06
N VAL A 173 11.29 -16.22 15.09
CA VAL A 173 10.83 -16.56 15.47
C VAL A 173 10.46 -17.10 15.94
N ALA A 174 10.49 -17.37 16.15
CA ALA A 174 10.05 -17.72 16.46
C ALA A 174 9.59 -18.16 16.92
N SER A 175 9.61 -18.39 16.99
CA SER A 175 9.07 -18.65 17.25
C SER A 175 8.64 -18.79 17.47
N ALA A 176 8.64 -18.88 17.38
CA ALA A 176 8.17 -18.94 17.44
C ALA A 176 8.02 -18.97 17.57
#